data_03bb578bc157caa20449ef4457b81304
#
_entry.id   03bb578bc157caa20449ef4457b81304
#
_cell.length_a   1.000
_cell.length_b   1.000
_cell.length_c   1.000
_cell.angle_alpha   90.00
_cell.angle_beta   90.00
_cell.angle_gamma   90.00
#
_symmetry.space_group_name_H-M   'P 1'
#
loop_
_entity.id
_entity.type
_entity.pdbx_description
1 polymer ?
#
loop_
_entity_poly.entity_id
_entity_poly.type
_entity_poly.pdbx_seq_one_letter_code
_entity_poly.pdbx_strand_id
1 'polypeptide(L)'
;MFKNEVAEFIYKRTYSRWMEDEGRREEWPETIERFIDFLILKNGEKIPEKTVKKIRQYMLDFAVMPSMRFLWSAGPAAEKDNTVIYNCSFAKLNCVEAFAECLHILMCGTGFGFSVEEDEVSKLPSIPEIKSGKDIARVTIDDSREGWADSVKTLMTSLYEGQNLYFD
;
A
#
# COMPACT_ATOMS: atom_id res chain seq x y z
N MET A 1 -23.37 -18.48 -3.77
CA MET A 1 -23.65 -18.19 -5.19
C MET A 1 -23.92 -16.70 -5.32
N PHE A 2 -23.28 -16.00 -6.28
CA PHE A 2 -23.50 -14.57 -6.50
C PHE A 2 -24.96 -14.26 -6.83
N LYS A 3 -25.44 -13.08 -6.45
CA LYS A 3 -26.83 -12.67 -6.65
C LYS A 3 -27.23 -12.52 -8.14
N ASN A 4 -26.26 -12.23 -8.99
CA ASN A 4 -26.45 -12.06 -10.42
C ASN A 4 -25.08 -12.13 -11.15
N GLU A 5 -25.14 -12.25 -12.48
CA GLU A 5 -23.97 -12.34 -13.36
C GLU A 5 -23.06 -11.10 -13.29
N VAL A 6 -23.62 -9.92 -13.07
CA VAL A 6 -22.83 -8.69 -12.95
C VAL A 6 -21.96 -8.72 -11.70
N ALA A 7 -22.49 -9.20 -10.57
CA ALA A 7 -21.73 -9.33 -9.32
C ALA A 7 -20.60 -10.37 -9.49
N GLU A 8 -20.86 -11.47 -10.15
CA GLU A 8 -19.87 -12.50 -10.46
C GLU A 8 -18.78 -11.95 -11.39
N PHE A 9 -19.17 -11.24 -12.45
CA PHE A 9 -18.22 -10.58 -13.35
C PHE A 9 -17.31 -9.60 -12.64
N ILE A 10 -17.86 -8.73 -11.77
CA ILE A 10 -17.08 -7.78 -10.98
C ILE A 10 -16.10 -8.51 -10.06
N TYR A 11 -16.56 -9.57 -9.39
CA TYR A 11 -15.71 -10.40 -8.55
C TYR A 11 -14.56 -11.00 -9.36
N LYS A 12 -14.85 -11.71 -10.45
CA LYS A 12 -13.85 -12.35 -11.30
C LYS A 12 -12.83 -11.36 -11.86
N ARG A 13 -13.28 -10.17 -12.29
CA ARG A 13 -12.41 -9.15 -12.85
C ARG A 13 -11.49 -8.51 -11.81
N THR A 14 -11.99 -8.27 -10.60
CA THR A 14 -11.35 -7.35 -9.65
C THR A 14 -10.71 -8.07 -8.45
N TYR A 15 -11.35 -9.11 -7.91
CA TYR A 15 -10.95 -9.70 -6.63
C TYR A 15 -10.37 -11.10 -6.75
N SER A 16 -10.79 -11.85 -7.74
CA SER A 16 -10.31 -13.19 -8.03
C SER A 16 -8.88 -13.13 -8.57
N ARG A 17 -7.95 -13.84 -7.94
CA ARG A 17 -6.55 -13.94 -8.37
C ARG A 17 -6.38 -14.93 -9.50
N TRP A 18 -5.38 -14.70 -10.33
CA TRP A 18 -4.95 -15.66 -11.33
C TRP A 18 -4.14 -16.78 -10.66
N MET A 19 -4.44 -18.02 -10.99
CA MET A 19 -3.76 -19.23 -10.52
C MET A 19 -2.93 -19.77 -11.68
N GLU A 20 -1.61 -19.53 -11.64
CA GLU A 20 -0.71 -19.87 -12.76
C GLU A 20 -0.71 -21.37 -13.06
N ASP A 21 -0.68 -22.21 -12.02
CA ASP A 21 -0.63 -23.65 -12.13
C ASP A 21 -1.90 -24.26 -12.77
N GLU A 22 -3.02 -23.57 -12.67
CA GLU A 22 -4.31 -24.03 -13.15
C GLU A 22 -4.79 -23.28 -14.41
N GLY A 23 -4.11 -22.20 -14.79
CA GLY A 23 -4.46 -21.38 -15.95
C GLY A 23 -5.84 -20.73 -15.87
N ARG A 24 -6.32 -20.44 -14.64
CA ARG A 24 -7.64 -19.85 -14.38
C ARG A 24 -7.60 -18.86 -13.23
N ARG A 25 -8.69 -18.18 -13.02
CA ARG A 25 -8.88 -17.34 -11.83
C ARG A 25 -9.50 -18.16 -10.68
N GLU A 26 -9.21 -17.70 -9.45
CA GLU A 26 -9.85 -18.22 -8.23
C GLU A 26 -11.37 -18.25 -8.36
N GLU A 27 -11.97 -19.27 -7.76
CA GLU A 27 -13.39 -19.28 -7.41
C GLU A 27 -13.60 -18.64 -6.03
N TRP A 28 -14.85 -18.25 -5.71
CA TRP A 28 -15.19 -17.57 -4.47
C TRP A 28 -14.69 -18.28 -3.21
N PRO A 29 -14.86 -19.60 -3.05
CA PRO A 29 -14.30 -20.33 -1.91
C PRO A 29 -12.78 -20.23 -1.81
N GLU A 30 -12.05 -20.26 -2.92
CA GLU A 30 -10.58 -20.18 -2.95
C GLU A 30 -10.08 -18.78 -2.52
N THR A 31 -10.78 -17.73 -2.95
CA THR A 31 -10.51 -16.36 -2.48
C THR A 31 -10.70 -16.24 -0.95
N ILE A 32 -11.73 -16.90 -0.42
CA ILE A 32 -11.97 -16.91 1.04
C ILE A 32 -10.87 -17.70 1.76
N GLU A 33 -10.49 -18.88 1.28
CA GLU A 33 -9.40 -19.64 1.89
C GLU A 33 -8.09 -18.83 1.91
N ARG A 34 -7.71 -18.20 0.81
CA ARG A 34 -6.54 -17.32 0.77
C ARG A 34 -6.60 -16.20 1.81
N PHE A 35 -7.77 -15.59 2.01
CA PHE A 35 -7.97 -14.58 3.04
C PHE A 35 -7.85 -15.16 4.45
N ILE A 36 -8.46 -16.32 4.69
CA ILE A 36 -8.42 -17.01 5.98
C ILE A 36 -7.00 -17.46 6.33
N ASP A 37 -6.27 -18.00 5.35
CA ASP A 37 -4.88 -18.42 5.55
C ASP A 37 -3.99 -17.24 5.93
N PHE A 38 -4.16 -16.10 5.24
CA PHE A 38 -3.47 -14.86 5.61
C PHE A 38 -3.85 -14.37 7.01
N LEU A 39 -5.13 -14.45 7.38
CA LEU A 39 -5.60 -14.07 8.70
C LEU A 39 -4.96 -14.94 9.81
N ILE A 40 -4.88 -16.26 9.59
CA ILE A 40 -4.23 -17.21 10.49
C ILE A 40 -2.72 -16.94 10.56
N LEU A 41 -2.07 -16.77 9.41
CA LEU A 41 -0.64 -16.47 9.34
C LEU A 41 -0.25 -15.25 10.18
N LYS A 42 -1.06 -14.19 10.14
CA LYS A 42 -0.78 -12.93 10.85
C LYS A 42 -1.18 -12.94 12.33
N ASN A 43 -2.15 -13.72 12.71
CA ASN A 43 -2.70 -13.72 14.06
C ASN A 43 -2.35 -14.96 14.87
N GLY A 44 -1.97 -16.06 14.22
CA GLY A 44 -1.65 -17.32 14.88
C GLY A 44 -2.80 -17.80 15.77
N GLU A 45 -2.46 -18.29 16.94
CA GLU A 45 -3.42 -18.80 17.92
C GLU A 45 -4.30 -17.75 18.60
N LYS A 46 -4.12 -16.47 18.31
CA LYS A 46 -4.92 -15.38 18.91
C LYS A 46 -6.39 -15.44 18.51
N ILE A 47 -6.70 -16.07 17.36
CA ILE A 47 -8.07 -16.25 16.90
C ILE A 47 -8.47 -17.72 17.12
N PRO A 48 -9.46 -18.00 18.02
CA PRO A 48 -9.91 -19.36 18.22
C PRO A 48 -10.42 -20.02 16.94
N GLU A 49 -10.10 -21.29 16.71
CA GLU A 49 -10.48 -22.04 15.52
C GLU A 49 -12.00 -21.99 15.24
N LYS A 50 -12.81 -22.05 16.31
CA LYS A 50 -14.28 -21.88 16.19
C LYS A 50 -14.67 -20.54 15.57
N THR A 51 -13.92 -19.48 15.86
CA THR A 51 -14.16 -18.13 15.30
C THR A 51 -13.76 -18.11 13.84
N VAL A 52 -12.61 -18.70 13.48
CA VAL A 52 -12.16 -18.82 12.08
C VAL A 52 -13.21 -19.56 11.24
N LYS A 53 -13.72 -20.70 11.74
CA LYS A 53 -14.77 -21.46 11.05
C LYS A 53 -16.06 -20.64 10.84
N LYS A 54 -16.45 -19.82 11.83
CA LYS A 54 -17.61 -18.94 11.66
C LYS A 54 -17.37 -17.83 10.63
N ILE A 55 -16.21 -17.19 10.66
CA ILE A 55 -15.85 -16.15 9.69
C ILE A 55 -15.90 -16.74 8.27
N ARG A 56 -15.24 -17.88 8.06
CA ARG A 56 -15.26 -18.61 6.79
C ARG A 56 -16.69 -18.85 6.30
N GLN A 57 -17.55 -19.42 7.13
CA GLN A 57 -18.93 -19.72 6.74
C GLN A 57 -19.71 -18.44 6.41
N TYR A 58 -19.61 -17.40 7.22
CA TYR A 58 -20.31 -16.14 6.96
C TYR A 58 -19.84 -15.44 5.70
N MET A 59 -18.54 -15.57 5.37
CA MET A 59 -18.01 -15.06 4.09
C MET A 59 -18.53 -15.87 2.91
N LEU A 60 -18.58 -17.22 3.00
CA LEU A 60 -19.15 -18.08 1.97
C LEU A 60 -20.62 -17.73 1.70
N ASP A 61 -21.36 -17.41 2.76
CA ASP A 61 -22.78 -17.05 2.68
C ASP A 61 -23.01 -15.56 2.32
N PHE A 62 -21.95 -14.78 2.07
CA PHE A 62 -22.02 -13.33 1.85
C PHE A 62 -22.67 -12.55 3.01
N ALA A 63 -22.67 -13.08 4.22
CA ALA A 63 -23.22 -12.42 5.39
C ALA A 63 -22.22 -11.42 6.03
N VAL A 64 -20.92 -11.67 5.90
CA VAL A 64 -19.83 -10.82 6.37
C VAL A 64 -18.76 -10.74 5.31
N MET A 65 -18.19 -9.56 5.14
CA MET A 65 -17.08 -9.30 4.21
C MET A 65 -16.00 -8.44 4.89
N PRO A 66 -14.72 -8.70 4.67
CA PRO A 66 -13.67 -7.75 5.01
C PRO A 66 -13.74 -6.52 4.09
N SER A 67 -12.86 -5.53 4.30
CA SER A 67 -12.72 -4.49 3.30
C SER A 67 -12.37 -5.13 1.95
N MET A 68 -12.93 -4.60 0.88
CA MET A 68 -12.70 -5.13 -0.48
C MET A 68 -11.21 -5.11 -0.83
N ARG A 69 -10.49 -4.10 -0.37
CA ARG A 69 -9.07 -3.97 -0.57
C ARG A 69 -8.28 -5.07 0.16
N PHE A 70 -8.66 -5.37 1.38
CA PHE A 70 -8.05 -6.46 2.13
C PHE A 70 -8.32 -7.82 1.48
N LEU A 71 -9.56 -8.07 1.03
CA LEU A 71 -9.90 -9.30 0.30
C LEU A 71 -9.04 -9.45 -0.96
N TRP A 72 -8.84 -8.36 -1.71
CA TRP A 72 -8.01 -8.36 -2.91
C TRP A 72 -6.52 -8.58 -2.62
N SER A 73 -5.97 -7.95 -1.58
CA SER A 73 -4.52 -7.93 -1.32
C SER A 73 -4.03 -9.03 -0.39
N ALA A 74 -4.91 -9.72 0.36
CA ALA A 74 -4.51 -10.79 1.28
C ALA A 74 -3.64 -11.85 0.58
N GLY A 75 -2.58 -12.29 1.24
CA GLY A 75 -1.53 -13.16 0.71
C GLY A 75 -0.24 -12.38 0.38
N PRO A 76 0.55 -12.76 -0.63
CA PRO A 76 1.92 -12.28 -0.86
C PRO A 76 2.07 -10.76 -0.93
N ALA A 77 1.10 -10.05 -1.49
CA ALA A 77 1.14 -8.59 -1.58
C ALA A 77 1.08 -7.93 -0.18
N ALA A 78 0.15 -8.38 0.66
CA ALA A 78 -0.01 -7.87 2.02
C ALA A 78 1.03 -8.43 2.99
N GLU A 79 1.69 -9.55 2.65
CA GLU A 79 2.83 -10.07 3.39
C GLU A 79 4.07 -9.22 3.18
N LYS A 80 4.29 -8.79 1.94
CA LYS A 80 5.42 -7.91 1.59
C LYS A 80 5.24 -6.52 2.21
N ASP A 81 4.04 -5.95 2.11
CA ASP A 81 3.74 -4.62 2.63
C ASP A 81 2.25 -4.50 2.97
N ASN A 82 1.95 -4.42 4.25
CA ASN A 82 0.58 -4.37 4.73
C ASN A 82 -0.13 -3.04 4.45
N THR A 83 0.58 -2.00 4.00
CA THR A 83 -0.02 -0.73 3.58
C THR A 83 -1.04 -0.92 2.48
N VAL A 84 -0.85 -1.95 1.62
CA VAL A 84 -1.77 -2.26 0.52
C VAL A 84 -3.20 -2.64 0.96
N ILE A 85 -3.42 -3.00 2.24
CA ILE A 85 -4.76 -3.35 2.75
C ILE A 85 -5.61 -2.12 3.13
N TYR A 86 -5.01 -0.94 3.22
CA TYR A 86 -5.68 0.29 3.60
C TYR A 86 -6.16 1.08 2.37
N ASN A 87 -7.34 1.67 2.47
CA ASN A 87 -7.88 2.52 1.40
C ASN A 87 -7.36 3.95 1.48
N CYS A 88 -7.24 4.48 2.70
CA CYS A 88 -6.90 5.86 2.98
C CYS A 88 -5.95 5.97 4.16
N SER A 89 -5.10 6.98 4.11
CA SER A 89 -4.19 7.38 5.18
C SER A 89 -4.14 8.89 5.27
N PHE A 90 -3.54 9.38 6.35
CA PHE A 90 -3.30 10.80 6.56
C PHE A 90 -2.00 10.99 7.32
N ALA A 91 -1.22 11.99 6.94
CA ALA A 91 -0.06 12.42 7.71
C ALA A 91 0.12 13.95 7.65
N LYS A 92 0.99 14.46 8.52
CA LYS A 92 1.41 15.85 8.53
C LYS A 92 2.71 15.98 7.75
N LEU A 93 2.81 16.98 6.87
CA LEU A 93 4.05 17.30 6.17
C LEU A 93 4.91 18.25 7.03
N ASN A 94 5.57 17.70 8.03
CA ASN A 94 6.36 18.44 9.00
C ASN A 94 7.83 17.99 9.11
N CYS A 95 8.23 17.05 8.28
CA CYS A 95 9.61 16.57 8.16
C CYS A 95 9.88 16.10 6.73
N VAL A 96 11.14 15.94 6.38
CA VAL A 96 11.56 15.52 5.03
C VAL A 96 11.07 14.11 4.70
N GLU A 97 11.09 13.23 5.68
CA GLU A 97 10.65 11.85 5.53
C GLU A 97 9.18 11.72 5.10
N ALA A 98 8.33 12.63 5.56
CA ALA A 98 6.89 12.60 5.25
C ALA A 98 6.60 12.70 3.74
N PHE A 99 7.47 13.32 2.94
CA PHE A 99 7.33 13.38 1.48
C PHE A 99 7.59 12.00 0.84
N ALA A 100 8.61 11.30 1.31
CA ALA A 100 8.92 9.94 0.83
C ALA A 100 7.84 8.94 1.25
N GLU A 101 7.37 9.01 2.50
CA GLU A 101 6.26 8.19 3.01
C GLU A 101 4.99 8.42 2.20
N CYS A 102 4.68 9.68 1.85
CA CYS A 102 3.55 10.02 1.00
C CYS A 102 3.63 9.27 -0.35
N LEU A 103 4.77 9.34 -1.04
CA LEU A 103 4.95 8.65 -2.31
C LEU A 103 4.85 7.13 -2.15
N HIS A 104 5.51 6.55 -1.13
CA HIS A 104 5.46 5.11 -0.87
C HIS A 104 4.02 4.62 -0.65
N ILE A 105 3.26 5.30 0.19
CA ILE A 105 1.86 4.97 0.49
C ILE A 105 0.98 5.07 -0.77
N LEU A 106 1.17 6.12 -1.59
CA LEU A 106 0.46 6.27 -2.87
C LEU A 106 0.80 5.14 -3.84
N MET A 107 2.07 4.72 -3.92
CA MET A 107 2.48 3.58 -4.76
C MET A 107 1.96 2.24 -4.25
N CYS A 108 1.66 2.11 -2.97
CA CYS A 108 0.90 0.98 -2.44
C CYS A 108 -0.58 1.03 -2.83
N GLY A 109 -1.00 2.10 -3.52
CA GLY A 109 -2.37 2.33 -4.00
C GLY A 109 -3.31 2.83 -2.90
N THR A 110 -2.81 3.22 -1.73
CA THR A 110 -3.58 3.83 -0.64
C THR A 110 -3.72 5.33 -0.89
N GLY A 111 -4.92 5.88 -0.77
CA GLY A 111 -5.13 7.33 -0.83
C GLY A 111 -4.42 8.01 0.32
N PHE A 112 -3.79 9.15 0.07
CA PHE A 112 -3.03 9.89 1.06
C PHE A 112 -3.52 11.33 1.16
N GLY A 113 -4.06 11.70 2.34
CA GLY A 113 -4.35 13.07 2.72
C GLY A 113 -3.18 13.64 3.53
N PHE A 114 -2.90 14.92 3.39
CA PHE A 114 -1.85 15.57 4.16
C PHE A 114 -2.28 16.96 4.63
N SER A 115 -1.69 17.38 5.74
CA SER A 115 -1.86 18.72 6.29
C SER A 115 -0.70 19.60 5.87
N VAL A 116 -1.04 20.82 5.49
CA VAL A 116 -0.10 21.91 5.16
C VAL A 116 -0.38 23.16 6.01
N GLU A 117 -0.96 22.98 7.20
CA GLU A 117 -1.18 24.06 8.13
C GLU A 117 0.15 24.67 8.57
N GLU A 118 0.14 25.94 8.88
CA GLU A 118 1.31 26.72 9.27
C GLU A 118 2.08 26.07 10.44
N ASP A 119 1.36 25.56 11.43
CA ASP A 119 1.93 24.87 12.61
C ASP A 119 2.76 23.63 12.24
N GLU A 120 2.44 22.96 11.14
CA GLU A 120 3.15 21.77 10.68
C GLU A 120 4.27 22.15 9.70
N VAL A 121 3.97 22.99 8.72
CA VAL A 121 4.93 23.41 7.69
C VAL A 121 6.09 24.21 8.29
N SER A 122 5.84 25.00 9.34
CA SER A 122 6.90 25.76 10.05
C SER A 122 7.96 24.89 10.73
N LYS A 123 7.72 23.60 10.88
CA LYS A 123 8.70 22.63 11.42
C LYS A 123 9.71 22.16 10.36
N LEU A 124 9.39 22.37 9.08
CA LEU A 124 10.32 22.05 7.99
C LEU A 124 11.52 23.01 8.02
N PRO A 125 12.72 22.55 7.62
CA PRO A 125 13.87 23.43 7.47
C PRO A 125 13.59 24.55 6.47
N SER A 126 14.24 25.70 6.65
CA SER A 126 14.21 26.76 5.65
C SER A 126 14.97 26.32 4.39
N ILE A 127 14.40 26.58 3.22
CA ILE A 127 15.07 26.28 1.94
C ILE A 127 16.18 27.31 1.74
N PRO A 128 17.46 26.90 1.67
CA PRO A 128 18.56 27.80 1.43
C PRO A 128 18.59 28.26 -0.03
N GLU A 129 19.28 29.38 -0.28
CA GLU A 129 19.54 29.83 -1.64
C GLU A 129 20.48 28.85 -2.36
N ILE A 130 20.01 28.28 -3.47
CA ILE A 130 20.80 27.33 -4.29
C ILE A 130 21.87 28.12 -5.04
N LYS A 131 23.13 27.91 -4.72
CA LYS A 131 24.27 28.55 -5.39
C LYS A 131 24.52 27.89 -6.75
N SER A 132 24.43 28.68 -7.82
CA SER A 132 24.82 28.23 -9.17
C SER A 132 26.30 27.80 -9.20
N GLY A 133 26.59 26.66 -9.86
CA GLY A 133 27.97 26.20 -10.10
C GLY A 133 28.51 25.18 -9.11
N LYS A 134 27.68 24.63 -8.22
CA LYS A 134 28.05 23.43 -7.44
C LYS A 134 27.96 22.17 -8.31
N ASP A 135 28.82 21.20 -8.01
CA ASP A 135 28.78 19.88 -8.64
C ASP A 135 27.37 19.26 -8.46
N ILE A 136 26.84 18.76 -9.56
CA ILE A 136 25.55 18.06 -9.56
C ILE A 136 25.82 16.59 -9.25
N ALA A 137 25.32 16.13 -8.10
CA ALA A 137 25.40 14.72 -7.79
C ALA A 137 24.40 13.93 -8.67
N ARG A 138 24.84 12.79 -9.20
CA ARG A 138 23.97 11.84 -9.90
C ARG A 138 23.44 10.80 -8.92
N VAL A 139 22.15 10.54 -9.01
CA VAL A 139 21.46 9.54 -8.22
C VAL A 139 20.72 8.60 -9.16
N THR A 140 21.09 7.33 -9.14
CA THR A 140 20.36 6.29 -9.88
C THR A 140 19.19 5.82 -9.04
N ILE A 141 17.99 5.81 -9.62
CA ILE A 141 16.77 5.36 -8.95
C ILE A 141 16.64 3.86 -9.15
N ASP A 142 16.54 3.12 -8.05
CA ASP A 142 16.21 1.70 -8.11
C ASP A 142 14.77 1.51 -8.57
N ASP A 143 14.51 0.57 -9.50
CA ASP A 143 13.17 0.31 -10.06
C ASP A 143 12.32 -0.51 -9.07
N SER A 144 12.06 0.10 -7.94
CA SER A 144 11.23 -0.42 -6.85
C SER A 144 10.43 0.70 -6.18
N ARG A 145 9.36 0.35 -5.47
CA ARG A 145 8.59 1.35 -4.71
C ARG A 145 9.46 2.06 -3.67
N GLU A 146 10.30 1.29 -3.03
CA GLU A 146 11.25 1.76 -2.03
C GLU A 146 12.26 2.71 -2.66
N GLY A 147 12.85 2.36 -3.81
CA GLY A 147 13.80 3.19 -4.55
C GLY A 147 13.20 4.52 -5.01
N TRP A 148 11.97 4.52 -5.51
CA TRP A 148 11.25 5.74 -5.86
C TRP A 148 10.95 6.61 -4.62
N ALA A 149 10.56 6.03 -3.49
CA ALA A 149 10.36 6.77 -2.24
C ALA A 149 11.67 7.38 -1.72
N ASP A 150 12.76 6.61 -1.74
CA ASP A 150 14.09 7.07 -1.34
C ASP A 150 14.62 8.18 -2.26
N SER A 151 14.30 8.14 -3.55
CA SER A 151 14.66 9.21 -4.48
C SER A 151 14.02 10.55 -4.08
N VAL A 152 12.75 10.53 -3.65
CA VAL A 152 12.07 11.73 -3.14
C VAL A 152 12.71 12.21 -1.83
N LYS A 153 13.03 11.30 -0.92
CA LYS A 153 13.75 11.66 0.31
C LYS A 153 15.08 12.34 -0.01
N THR A 154 15.86 11.74 -0.92
CA THR A 154 17.16 12.27 -1.35
C THR A 154 16.99 13.66 -1.98
N LEU A 155 16.00 13.82 -2.86
CA LEU A 155 15.70 15.10 -3.49
C LEU A 155 15.37 16.18 -2.44
N MET A 156 14.44 15.88 -1.53
CA MET A 156 14.01 16.84 -0.52
C MET A 156 15.15 17.21 0.44
N THR A 157 15.93 16.23 0.88
CA THR A 157 17.12 16.47 1.72
C THR A 157 18.10 17.40 1.02
N SER A 158 18.43 17.11 -0.23
CA SER A 158 19.38 17.93 -0.99
C SER A 158 18.88 19.34 -1.25
N LEU A 159 17.59 19.52 -1.51
CA LEU A 159 17.00 20.86 -1.64
C LEU A 159 17.13 21.66 -0.35
N TYR A 160 16.87 21.05 0.80
CA TYR A 160 17.03 21.69 2.11
C TYR A 160 18.51 21.92 2.51
N GLU A 161 19.45 21.19 1.91
CA GLU A 161 20.89 21.40 2.06
C GLU A 161 21.48 22.37 1.00
N GLY A 162 20.67 22.87 0.08
CA GLY A 162 21.08 23.75 -1.01
C GLY A 162 21.98 23.08 -2.04
N GLN A 163 21.77 21.78 -2.27
CA GLN A 163 22.50 20.96 -3.24
C GLN A 163 21.67 20.76 -4.52
N ASN A 164 22.36 20.60 -5.65
CA ASN A 164 21.73 20.22 -6.92
C ASN A 164 21.90 18.74 -7.15
N LEU A 165 20.83 18.08 -7.60
CA LEU A 165 20.83 16.67 -8.00
C LEU A 165 20.39 16.47 -9.44
N TYR A 166 20.89 15.39 -10.04
CA TYR A 166 20.39 14.83 -11.27
C TYR A 166 20.01 13.37 -11.03
N PHE A 167 18.82 12.97 -11.47
CA PHE A 167 18.35 11.60 -11.36
C PHE A 167 18.43 10.91 -12.73
N ASP A 168 18.93 9.66 -12.72
CA ASP A 168 18.96 8.72 -13.83
C ASP A 168 17.96 7.59 -13.60
#